data_5e9eff18fe8b8f8225c4cbbd287a85af
#
_entry.id   5e9eff18fe8b8f8225c4cbbd287a85af
#
_cell.length_a   1.000
_cell.length_b   1.000
_cell.length_c   1.000
_cell.angle_alpha   90.00
_cell.angle_beta   90.00
_cell.angle_gamma   90.00
#
_symmetry.space_group_name_H-M   'P 1'
#
loop_
_entity.id
_entity.type
_entity.pdbx_description
1 polymer ?
#
loop_
_entity_poly.entity_id
_entity_poly.type
_entity_poly.pdbx_seq_one_letter_code
_entity_poly.pdbx_strand_id
1 'polypeptide(L)'
;MRRICYSAMFFVSMSVYAAPPPNSDGRFRDWFRSLRMPGSPDTMCCTVADCRMVEARWNDQSQHFEARVTRDRFASGLQNPILSPEDNEAFQAAKDAWIRRWIAKFGDNPDVWIEIPDRKINAVQNPTGHAVLCWSVFNGESNGVYCFVPFTAI
;
A
#
# COMPACT_ATOMS: atom_id res chain seq x y z
N MET A 1 17.55 7.87 -53.76
CA MET A 1 16.25 7.94 -53.04
C MET A 1 16.31 6.99 -51.84
N ARG A 2 16.51 7.52 -50.61
CA ARG A 2 16.60 6.74 -49.37
C ARG A 2 15.20 6.68 -48.75
N ARG A 3 14.61 5.49 -48.67
CA ARG A 3 13.32 5.27 -47.97
C ARG A 3 13.61 5.07 -46.49
N ILE A 4 13.15 6.01 -45.66
CA ILE A 4 13.19 5.93 -44.22
C ILE A 4 11.92 5.19 -43.78
N CYS A 5 12.08 3.94 -43.30
CA CYS A 5 10.98 3.22 -42.65
C CYS A 5 10.84 3.70 -41.19
N TYR A 6 9.75 4.39 -40.88
CA TYR A 6 9.35 4.69 -39.52
C TYR A 6 8.67 3.46 -38.92
N SER A 7 9.37 2.76 -38.04
CA SER A 7 8.75 1.75 -37.17
C SER A 7 7.99 2.46 -36.05
N ALA A 8 6.68 2.42 -36.12
CA ALA A 8 5.83 2.88 -35.02
C ALA A 8 5.89 1.85 -33.87
N MET A 9 6.59 2.20 -32.79
CA MET A 9 6.53 1.44 -31.53
C MET A 9 5.20 1.72 -30.85
N PHE A 10 4.30 0.75 -30.87
CA PHE A 10 3.10 0.75 -30.04
C PHE A 10 3.50 0.44 -28.59
N PHE A 11 3.51 1.47 -27.73
CA PHE A 11 3.56 1.26 -26.28
C PHE A 11 2.19 0.78 -25.80
N VAL A 12 2.09 -0.51 -25.52
CA VAL A 12 0.94 -1.06 -24.79
C VAL A 12 1.11 -0.65 -23.33
N SER A 13 0.37 0.37 -22.92
CA SER A 13 0.29 0.75 -21.52
C SER A 13 -0.47 -0.34 -20.75
N MET A 14 0.25 -1.26 -20.11
CA MET A 14 -0.34 -2.19 -19.16
C MET A 14 -0.73 -1.40 -17.92
N SER A 15 -2.02 -1.13 -17.77
CA SER A 15 -2.59 -0.61 -16.52
C SER A 15 -2.46 -1.68 -15.45
N VAL A 16 -1.48 -1.52 -14.56
CA VAL A 16 -1.34 -2.35 -13.37
C VAL A 16 -2.48 -1.95 -12.42
N TYR A 17 -3.55 -2.72 -12.41
CA TYR A 17 -4.61 -2.57 -11.43
C TYR A 17 -4.12 -3.16 -10.10
N ALA A 18 -3.88 -2.30 -9.10
CA ALA A 18 -3.66 -2.78 -7.75
C ALA A 18 -4.90 -3.56 -7.27
N ALA A 19 -4.69 -4.81 -6.90
CA ALA A 19 -5.75 -5.65 -6.38
C ALA A 19 -6.14 -5.18 -4.96
N PRO A 20 -7.43 -5.25 -4.59
CA PRO A 20 -7.81 -5.07 -3.20
C PRO A 20 -7.08 -6.10 -2.33
N PRO A 21 -6.88 -5.81 -1.01
CA PRO A 21 -6.17 -6.71 -0.12
C PRO A 21 -6.68 -8.15 -0.25
N PRO A 22 -5.80 -9.16 -0.33
CA PRO A 22 -6.22 -10.54 -0.24
C PRO A 22 -6.97 -10.72 1.08
N ASN A 23 -8.13 -11.38 1.05
CA ASN A 23 -9.08 -11.52 2.17
C ASN A 23 -9.88 -10.24 2.53
N SER A 24 -9.86 -9.18 1.74
CA SER A 24 -10.90 -8.16 1.88
C SER A 24 -12.22 -8.75 1.43
N ASP A 25 -13.27 -8.56 2.25
CA ASP A 25 -14.63 -8.88 1.86
C ASP A 25 -14.92 -8.16 0.52
N GLY A 26 -15.40 -8.92 -0.47
CA GLY A 26 -15.68 -8.38 -1.81
C GLY A 26 -16.63 -7.18 -1.80
N ARG A 27 -17.44 -7.03 -0.72
CA ARG A 27 -18.30 -5.87 -0.47
C ARG A 27 -17.57 -4.55 -0.40
N PHE A 28 -16.30 -4.54 0.04
CA PHE A 28 -15.52 -3.30 0.20
C PHE A 28 -14.61 -3.00 -0.98
N ARG A 29 -14.58 -3.86 -2.00
CA ARG A 29 -13.68 -3.73 -3.14
C ARG A 29 -13.78 -2.35 -3.82
N ASP A 30 -14.99 -1.90 -4.11
CA ASP A 30 -15.21 -0.64 -4.81
C ASP A 30 -14.89 0.55 -3.92
N TRP A 31 -15.16 0.43 -2.63
CA TRP A 31 -14.75 1.44 -1.66
C TRP A 31 -13.23 1.57 -1.60
N PHE A 32 -12.46 0.47 -1.50
CA PHE A 32 -10.99 0.52 -1.55
C PHE A 32 -10.47 1.19 -2.83
N ARG A 33 -11.08 0.90 -3.97
CA ARG A 33 -10.73 1.52 -5.27
C ARG A 33 -11.08 3.00 -5.33
N SER A 34 -12.03 3.46 -4.55
CA SER A 34 -12.42 4.87 -4.50
C SER A 34 -11.49 5.73 -3.65
N LEU A 35 -10.66 5.12 -2.78
CA LEU A 35 -9.76 5.86 -1.90
C LEU A 35 -8.74 6.67 -2.69
N ARG A 36 -8.67 7.97 -2.40
CA ARG A 36 -7.74 8.91 -3.05
C ARG A 36 -6.73 9.40 -2.03
N MET A 37 -5.51 9.66 -2.50
CA MET A 37 -4.45 10.21 -1.65
C MET A 37 -4.83 11.60 -1.16
N PRO A 38 -4.76 11.87 0.15
CA PRO A 38 -4.88 13.23 0.67
C PRO A 38 -3.85 14.14 -0.01
N GLY A 39 -4.32 15.27 -0.56
CA GLY A 39 -3.46 16.21 -1.29
C GLY A 39 -3.14 15.82 -2.75
N SER A 40 -3.62 14.65 -3.23
CA SER A 40 -3.46 14.22 -4.63
C SER A 40 -4.70 13.44 -5.09
N PRO A 41 -5.82 14.12 -5.38
CA PRO A 41 -7.12 13.48 -5.62
C PRO A 41 -7.16 12.60 -6.88
N ASP A 42 -6.23 12.79 -7.80
CA ASP A 42 -6.10 11.97 -9.00
C ASP A 42 -5.36 10.66 -8.76
N THR A 43 -4.73 10.50 -7.60
CA THR A 43 -3.94 9.31 -7.25
C THR A 43 -4.72 8.42 -6.28
N MET A 44 -4.98 7.18 -6.69
CA MET A 44 -5.62 6.20 -5.81
C MET A 44 -4.63 5.66 -4.78
N CYS A 45 -5.05 5.56 -3.51
CA CYS A 45 -4.22 5.01 -2.42
C CYS A 45 -3.71 3.61 -2.72
N CYS A 46 -4.59 2.74 -3.24
CA CYS A 46 -4.28 1.32 -3.48
C CYS A 46 -3.48 1.05 -4.77
N THR A 47 -3.18 2.07 -5.60
CA THR A 47 -2.30 1.91 -6.77
C THR A 47 -0.83 2.12 -6.44
N VAL A 48 -0.54 2.85 -5.37
CA VAL A 48 0.83 3.22 -4.96
C VAL A 48 1.32 2.47 -3.73
N ALA A 49 0.40 1.83 -2.99
CA ALA A 49 0.71 1.08 -1.79
C ALA A 49 -0.31 -0.02 -1.51
N ASP A 50 0.10 -1.03 -0.75
CA ASP A 50 -0.82 -2.02 -0.19
C ASP A 50 -1.70 -1.41 0.88
N CYS A 51 -3.02 -1.50 0.69
CA CYS A 51 -4.00 -1.09 1.69
C CYS A 51 -4.43 -2.29 2.53
N ARG A 52 -4.42 -2.13 3.87
CA ARG A 52 -4.80 -3.19 4.82
C ARG A 52 -5.68 -2.62 5.92
N MET A 53 -6.61 -3.44 6.42
CA MET A 53 -7.24 -3.18 7.70
C MET A 53 -6.20 -3.39 8.79
N VAL A 54 -6.06 -2.44 9.71
CA VAL A 54 -5.04 -2.45 10.75
C VAL A 54 -5.64 -2.12 12.11
N GLU A 55 -4.92 -2.47 13.17
CA GLU A 55 -5.15 -1.89 14.47
C GLU A 55 -4.65 -0.46 14.46
N ALA A 56 -5.44 0.45 15.01
CA ALA A 56 -5.06 1.85 15.14
C ALA A 56 -5.54 2.40 16.48
N ARG A 57 -4.84 3.40 16.98
CA ARG A 57 -5.17 4.10 18.20
C ARG A 57 -4.85 5.58 18.07
N TRP A 58 -5.53 6.38 18.87
CA TRP A 58 -5.14 7.76 19.12
C TRP A 58 -4.07 7.79 20.22
N ASN A 59 -3.00 8.53 20.01
CA ASN A 59 -1.96 8.73 21.01
C ASN A 59 -2.10 10.14 21.58
N ASP A 60 -2.54 10.24 22.86
CA ASP A 60 -2.79 11.52 23.53
C ASP A 60 -1.52 12.33 23.76
N GLN A 61 -0.35 11.69 23.83
CA GLN A 61 0.92 12.40 24.03
C GLN A 61 1.42 13.08 22.75
N SER A 62 1.36 12.37 21.62
CA SER A 62 1.79 12.91 20.33
C SER A 62 0.69 13.68 19.61
N GLN A 63 -0.58 13.51 20.02
CA GLN A 63 -1.76 14.07 19.35
C GLN A 63 -1.90 13.60 17.90
N HIS A 64 -1.52 12.35 17.64
CA HIS A 64 -1.60 11.71 16.33
C HIS A 64 -2.21 10.32 16.41
N PHE A 65 -2.75 9.85 15.29
CA PHE A 65 -3.05 8.43 15.14
C PHE A 65 -1.77 7.62 15.02
N GLU A 66 -1.78 6.44 15.60
CA GLU A 66 -0.80 5.40 15.38
C GLU A 66 -1.47 4.17 14.79
N ALA A 67 -0.80 3.52 13.86
CA ALA A 67 -1.26 2.27 13.27
C ALA A 67 -0.21 1.17 13.43
N ARG A 68 -0.67 -0.04 13.73
CA ARG A 68 0.19 -1.21 13.87
C ARG A 68 0.48 -1.81 12.50
N VAL A 69 1.75 -1.82 12.11
CA VAL A 69 2.23 -2.51 10.91
C VAL A 69 2.97 -3.78 11.32
N THR A 70 2.65 -4.88 10.65
CA THR A 70 3.21 -6.20 10.93
C THR A 70 3.96 -6.66 9.70
N ARG A 71 5.22 -7.07 9.88
CA ARG A 71 6.11 -7.49 8.80
C ARG A 71 5.45 -8.51 7.87
N ASP A 72 4.95 -9.59 8.42
CA ASP A 72 4.42 -10.70 7.62
C ASP A 72 3.11 -10.35 6.91
N ARG A 73 2.28 -9.51 7.53
CA ARG A 73 1.00 -9.09 6.96
C ARG A 73 1.19 -8.17 5.76
N PHE A 74 2.16 -7.27 5.81
CA PHE A 74 2.46 -6.39 4.67
C PHE A 74 3.36 -7.07 3.63
N ALA A 75 4.22 -8.02 4.03
CA ALA A 75 4.96 -8.86 3.08
C ALA A 75 4.05 -9.80 2.29
N SER A 76 2.93 -10.26 2.86
CA SER A 76 1.98 -11.15 2.18
C SER A 76 1.21 -10.49 1.03
N GLY A 77 1.20 -9.17 0.93
CA GLY A 77 0.65 -8.42 -0.21
C GLY A 77 1.39 -8.67 -1.52
N LEU A 78 2.60 -9.19 -1.43
CA LEU A 78 3.36 -9.66 -2.57
C LEU A 78 2.95 -11.07 -3.04
N GLN A 79 1.94 -11.72 -2.42
CA GLN A 79 1.53 -13.07 -2.82
C GLN A 79 0.64 -13.03 -4.06
N ASN A 80 1.20 -13.44 -5.19
CA ASN A 80 0.42 -13.81 -6.37
C ASN A 80 0.36 -15.36 -6.44
N PRO A 81 -0.82 -15.97 -6.45
CA PRO A 81 -0.96 -17.42 -6.27
C PRO A 81 -0.61 -18.28 -7.50
N ILE A 82 -0.34 -17.67 -8.65
CA ILE A 82 -0.07 -18.42 -9.89
C ILE A 82 1.09 -17.74 -10.63
N LEU A 83 2.32 -18.04 -10.20
CA LEU A 83 3.51 -17.53 -10.87
C LEU A 83 4.22 -18.66 -11.64
N SER A 84 4.76 -18.33 -12.82
CA SER A 84 5.74 -19.17 -13.48
C SER A 84 7.00 -19.33 -12.60
N PRO A 85 7.87 -20.32 -12.82
CA PRO A 85 9.11 -20.45 -12.06
C PRO A 85 9.97 -19.18 -12.07
N GLU A 86 10.02 -18.47 -13.20
CA GLU A 86 10.77 -17.20 -13.36
C GLU A 86 10.13 -16.07 -12.55
N ASP A 87 8.80 -15.98 -12.60
CA ASP A 87 8.05 -15.02 -11.77
C ASP A 87 8.21 -15.31 -10.28
N ASN A 88 8.36 -16.59 -9.89
CA ASN A 88 8.58 -16.97 -8.51
C ASN A 88 9.95 -16.51 -7.99
N GLU A 89 11.01 -16.58 -8.81
CA GLU A 89 12.33 -16.08 -8.44
C GLU A 89 12.32 -14.55 -8.24
N ALA A 90 11.74 -13.82 -9.18
CA ALA A 90 11.55 -12.37 -9.07
C ALA A 90 10.72 -11.99 -7.82
N PHE A 91 9.69 -12.76 -7.53
CA PHE A 91 8.87 -12.60 -6.33
C PHE A 91 9.67 -12.82 -5.04
N GLN A 92 10.47 -13.90 -4.94
CA GLN A 92 11.30 -14.15 -3.77
C GLN A 92 12.33 -13.01 -3.58
N ALA A 93 12.95 -12.54 -4.66
CA ALA A 93 13.88 -11.42 -4.62
C ALA A 93 13.21 -10.14 -4.10
N ALA A 94 11.99 -9.86 -4.54
CA ALA A 94 11.20 -8.71 -4.08
C ALA A 94 10.84 -8.84 -2.59
N LYS A 95 10.44 -10.03 -2.15
CA LYS A 95 10.14 -10.32 -0.74
C LYS A 95 11.38 -10.15 0.14
N ASP A 96 12.53 -10.65 -0.30
CA ASP A 96 13.79 -10.51 0.44
C ASP A 96 14.23 -9.04 0.51
N ALA A 97 14.08 -8.28 -0.58
CA ALA A 97 14.33 -6.85 -0.59
C ALA A 97 13.42 -6.10 0.40
N TRP A 98 12.15 -6.49 0.46
CA TRP A 98 11.18 -5.94 1.41
C TRP A 98 11.59 -6.25 2.85
N ILE A 99 11.95 -7.49 3.17
CA ILE A 99 12.41 -7.91 4.51
C ILE A 99 13.68 -7.14 4.90
N ARG A 100 14.66 -7.03 4.01
CA ARG A 100 15.88 -6.23 4.27
C ARG A 100 15.55 -4.78 4.60
N ARG A 101 14.61 -4.16 3.88
CA ARG A 101 14.16 -2.79 4.16
C ARG A 101 13.44 -2.68 5.50
N TRP A 102 12.62 -3.66 5.84
CA TRP A 102 11.97 -3.73 7.15
C TRP A 102 13.02 -3.76 8.27
N ILE A 103 13.98 -4.69 8.19
CA ILE A 103 15.04 -4.85 9.21
C ILE A 103 15.87 -3.57 9.32
N ALA A 104 16.22 -2.95 8.20
CA ALA A 104 16.98 -1.69 8.20
C ALA A 104 16.23 -0.54 8.89
N LYS A 105 14.89 -0.53 8.84
CA LYS A 105 14.06 0.53 9.40
C LYS A 105 13.63 0.27 10.85
N PHE A 106 13.32 -0.98 11.19
CA PHE A 106 12.68 -1.37 12.45
C PHE A 106 13.44 -2.44 13.24
N GLY A 107 14.59 -2.89 12.74
CA GLY A 107 15.30 -4.05 13.30
C GLY A 107 14.52 -5.34 13.11
N ASP A 108 14.78 -6.31 13.98
CA ASP A 108 14.11 -7.62 13.95
C ASP A 108 12.69 -7.63 14.53
N ASN A 109 12.19 -6.48 14.95
CA ASN A 109 10.85 -6.40 15.51
C ASN A 109 9.80 -6.78 14.43
N PRO A 110 8.98 -7.82 14.65
CA PRO A 110 8.03 -8.30 13.65
C PRO A 110 6.83 -7.37 13.47
N ASP A 111 6.55 -6.51 14.45
CA ASP A 111 5.48 -5.52 14.39
C ASP A 111 5.84 -4.23 15.14
N VAL A 112 5.37 -3.11 14.61
CA VAL A 112 5.66 -1.79 15.14
C VAL A 112 4.43 -0.88 15.04
N TRP A 113 4.34 0.07 15.94
CA TRP A 113 3.40 1.18 15.83
C TRP A 113 4.08 2.32 15.08
N ILE A 114 3.43 2.80 14.02
CA ILE A 114 3.90 3.95 13.25
C ILE A 114 2.95 5.12 13.44
N GLU A 115 3.50 6.29 13.60
CA GLU A 115 2.75 7.54 13.63
C GLU A 115 2.21 7.88 12.25
N ILE A 116 0.94 8.30 12.21
CA ILE A 116 0.25 8.71 11.00
C ILE A 116 0.29 10.23 10.88
N PRO A 117 0.98 10.77 9.88
CA PRO A 117 0.97 12.21 9.65
C PRO A 117 -0.44 12.71 9.29
N ASP A 118 -0.89 13.82 9.88
CA ASP A 118 -2.25 14.36 9.68
C ASP A 118 -2.60 14.56 8.20
N ARG A 119 -1.62 15.02 7.41
CA ARG A 119 -1.79 15.20 5.96
C ARG A 119 -2.07 13.91 5.18
N LYS A 120 -1.96 12.74 5.84
CA LYS A 120 -2.23 11.43 5.25
C LYS A 120 -3.54 10.81 5.71
N ILE A 121 -4.27 11.52 6.58
CA ILE A 121 -5.58 11.11 7.04
C ILE A 121 -6.62 11.45 5.97
N ASN A 122 -7.36 10.45 5.56
CA ASN A 122 -8.46 10.58 4.63
C ASN A 122 -9.79 10.50 5.42
N ALA A 123 -10.44 11.64 5.57
CA ALA A 123 -11.68 11.80 6.33
C ALA A 123 -12.91 11.37 5.51
N VAL A 124 -12.91 10.16 4.98
CA VAL A 124 -14.05 9.57 4.26
C VAL A 124 -14.78 8.58 5.15
N GLN A 125 -16.07 8.35 4.85
CA GLN A 125 -16.82 7.33 5.56
C GLN A 125 -16.18 5.95 5.37
N ASN A 126 -15.92 5.26 6.48
CA ASN A 126 -15.27 3.97 6.49
C ASN A 126 -16.28 2.85 6.81
N PRO A 127 -16.70 2.07 5.81
CA PRO A 127 -17.68 1.02 6.01
C PRO A 127 -17.09 -0.28 6.58
N THR A 128 -15.77 -0.37 6.74
CA THR A 128 -15.10 -1.64 7.11
C THR A 128 -15.19 -1.94 8.60
N GLY A 129 -15.45 -0.93 9.43
CA GLY A 129 -15.42 -1.04 10.90
C GLY A 129 -14.00 -1.14 11.50
N HIS A 130 -12.96 -1.05 10.66
CA HIS A 130 -11.56 -1.09 11.05
C HIS A 130 -10.80 0.07 10.42
N ALA A 131 -9.73 0.54 11.06
CA ALA A 131 -8.85 1.49 10.39
C ALA A 131 -8.20 0.85 9.15
N VAL A 132 -8.02 1.65 8.11
CA VAL A 132 -7.35 1.21 6.87
C VAL A 132 -6.09 2.01 6.66
N LEU A 133 -4.98 1.32 6.45
CA LEU A 133 -3.68 1.89 6.18
C LEU A 133 -3.18 1.43 4.80
N CYS A 134 -2.83 2.37 3.94
CA CYS A 134 -2.09 2.14 2.70
C CYS A 134 -0.63 2.54 2.95
N TRP A 135 0.25 1.54 3.01
CA TRP A 135 1.61 1.71 3.51
C TRP A 135 2.64 0.92 2.70
N SER A 136 3.86 1.44 2.64
CA SER A 136 5.00 0.75 2.05
C SER A 136 6.30 1.04 2.78
N VAL A 137 7.09 0.01 3.04
CA VAL A 137 8.43 0.14 3.62
C VAL A 137 9.39 0.91 2.70
N PHE A 138 9.11 0.96 1.40
CA PHE A 138 9.95 1.63 0.40
C PHE A 138 9.75 3.15 0.36
N ASN A 139 8.65 3.66 0.90
CA ASN A 139 8.43 5.10 0.99
C ASN A 139 9.19 5.65 2.20
N GLY A 140 10.24 6.43 1.96
CA GLY A 140 11.00 7.12 3.00
C GLY A 140 10.26 8.32 3.61
N GLU A 141 9.28 8.88 2.89
CA GLU A 141 8.50 10.00 3.36
C GLU A 141 7.32 9.56 4.23
N SER A 142 6.89 10.41 5.15
CA SER A 142 5.66 10.20 5.93
C SER A 142 5.60 8.84 6.61
N ASN A 143 6.72 8.32 7.11
CA ASN A 143 6.84 6.99 7.72
C ASN A 143 6.35 5.83 6.83
N GLY A 144 6.33 6.02 5.51
CA GLY A 144 5.80 5.03 4.58
C GLY A 144 4.31 5.12 4.33
N VAL A 145 3.61 6.07 4.96
CA VAL A 145 2.16 6.22 4.86
C VAL A 145 1.79 6.96 3.57
N TYR A 146 0.94 6.36 2.76
CA TYR A 146 0.30 7.00 1.61
C TYR A 146 -1.09 7.54 1.97
N CYS A 147 -1.89 6.70 2.62
CA CYS A 147 -3.25 7.04 3.05
C CYS A 147 -3.56 6.31 4.35
N PHE A 148 -4.33 6.96 5.20
CA PHE A 148 -4.92 6.36 6.39
C PHE A 148 -6.38 6.76 6.51
N VAL A 149 -7.26 5.79 6.73
CA VAL A 149 -8.68 6.02 7.00
C VAL A 149 -8.97 5.49 8.41
N PRO A 150 -9.33 6.35 9.37
CA PRO A 150 -9.66 5.91 10.72
C PRO A 150 -10.90 5.01 10.74
N PHE A 151 -11.06 4.25 11.82
CA PHE A 151 -12.20 3.34 11.99
C PHE A 151 -13.51 4.05 12.33
N THR A 152 -13.44 5.30 12.77
CA THR A 152 -14.60 6.18 13.00
C THR A 152 -14.51 7.37 12.08
N ALA A 153 -15.67 7.83 11.56
CA ALA A 153 -15.74 9.13 10.91
C ALA A 153 -15.37 10.21 11.96
N ILE A 154 -14.41 11.04 11.64
CA ILE A 154 -14.02 12.18 12.46
C ILE A 154 -15.10 13.26 12.29
#